data_cf8721e62032b680a2e58638e7591f33
#
_entry.id   cf8721e62032b680a2e58638e7591f33
#
_cell.length_a   1.000
_cell.length_b   1.000
_cell.length_c   1.000
_cell.angle_alpha   90.00
_cell.angle_beta   90.00
_cell.angle_gamma   90.00
#
_symmetry.space_group_name_H-M   'P 1'
#
loop_
_entity.id
_entity.type
_entity.pdbx_description
1 polymer ?
#
loop_
_entity_poly.entity_id
_entity_poly.type
_entity_poly.pdbx_seq_one_letter_code
_entity_poly.pdbx_strand_id
1 'polypeptide(L)'
;MAVVALRTAAWYGDRPLPLELPAGWRVTTLRPSTPPPLDDHQIALALERPVGQLPLRELASGRCRPLVIVDDLTRPTPAGRVLPVVLRHLAEAGIPAGAVRVLVATGAHGPPRPEVLAAKVGPAAAAACRLLVHDHTRGLARVGRTSFGTPVLVNREVLASDLVIGVGGVYPQHSTGFGGGAKLALGVLGKRSIVALHYRHPSMDGSYEVGNDFRRDLDQVAAMVGLHTSVSVHVDADRRPVRVVCGDHRRYYPEAVAFSLRAYRAPGPGGADVVIANAYPIDVSLTFVRSKGVTPLLLAKPGASRVLVSACSEGGGHHGLFPFVGAPRRQRLLHLARTVSARPGTVPAKAARRLRAAVRRGRGGGAGAQPIWLHVPGRPAVDLPAEIPGMTALRAWPEVLARIHAEQGHRPGIEVAVYPCAPLQVLQPAGSPATLAPAT
;
A
#
# COMPACT_ATOMS: atom_id res chain seq x y z
N MET A 1 -24.32 -19.03 -14.42
CA MET A 1 -23.64 -18.26 -13.37
C MET A 1 -22.51 -17.47 -14.03
N ALA A 2 -22.27 -16.21 -13.61
CA ALA A 2 -21.10 -15.44 -14.02
C ALA A 2 -19.99 -15.69 -13.01
N VAL A 3 -18.75 -15.93 -13.46
CA VAL A 3 -17.59 -16.13 -12.57
C VAL A 3 -16.67 -14.93 -12.71
N VAL A 4 -16.37 -14.28 -11.58
CA VAL A 4 -15.38 -13.20 -11.50
C VAL A 4 -14.08 -13.77 -10.97
N ALA A 5 -13.03 -13.73 -11.77
CA ALA A 5 -11.70 -14.19 -11.38
C ALA A 5 -10.98 -13.11 -10.57
N LEU A 6 -10.85 -13.32 -9.26
CA LEU A 6 -10.05 -12.51 -8.33
C LEU A 6 -8.84 -13.29 -7.84
N ARG A 7 -8.01 -12.65 -7.03
CA ARG A 7 -6.90 -13.27 -6.28
C ARG A 7 -7.01 -12.89 -4.82
N THR A 8 -6.36 -13.68 -3.95
CA THR A 8 -6.36 -13.45 -2.51
C THR A 8 -5.09 -13.98 -1.86
N ALA A 9 -4.86 -13.60 -0.62
CA ALA A 9 -3.75 -14.06 0.22
C ALA A 9 -2.37 -13.70 -0.37
N ALA A 10 -2.21 -12.45 -0.81
CA ALA A 10 -0.90 -11.93 -1.22
C ALA A 10 0.16 -12.28 -0.16
N TRP A 11 1.31 -12.83 -0.56
CA TRP A 11 2.40 -13.35 0.28
C TRP A 11 2.08 -14.64 1.06
N TYR A 12 0.80 -15.00 1.26
CA TYR A 12 0.33 -16.14 2.06
C TYR A 12 -0.30 -17.23 1.17
N GLY A 13 0.41 -17.63 0.12
CA GLY A 13 0.00 -18.64 -0.83
C GLY A 13 -0.59 -18.10 -2.13
N ASP A 14 -0.85 -16.79 -2.22
CA ASP A 14 -1.22 -16.03 -3.44
C ASP A 14 -2.02 -16.87 -4.47
N ARG A 15 -3.30 -17.09 -4.20
CA ARG A 15 -4.14 -18.04 -4.95
C ARG A 15 -5.29 -17.36 -5.69
N PRO A 16 -5.78 -17.95 -6.78
CA PRO A 16 -7.04 -17.57 -7.41
C PRO A 16 -8.20 -17.63 -6.43
N LEU A 17 -9.15 -16.72 -6.59
CA LEU A 17 -10.42 -16.65 -5.87
C LEU A 17 -11.53 -16.42 -6.88
N PRO A 18 -12.11 -17.46 -7.47
CA PRO A 18 -13.29 -17.31 -8.30
C PRO A 18 -14.50 -16.98 -7.42
N LEU A 19 -15.23 -15.92 -7.77
CA LEU A 19 -16.51 -15.59 -7.17
C LEU A 19 -17.63 -15.89 -8.16
N GLU A 20 -18.51 -16.82 -7.81
CA GLU A 20 -19.69 -17.15 -8.58
C GLU A 20 -20.82 -16.17 -8.25
N LEU A 21 -21.39 -15.55 -9.27
CA LEU A 21 -22.53 -14.63 -9.15
C LEU A 21 -23.74 -15.19 -9.86
N PRO A 22 -24.98 -14.89 -9.40
CA PRO A 22 -26.20 -15.39 -10.01
C PRO A 22 -26.29 -15.05 -11.50
N ALA A 23 -26.84 -15.99 -12.28
CA ALA A 23 -27.18 -15.74 -13.69
C ALA A 23 -28.20 -14.60 -13.78
N GLY A 24 -28.04 -13.72 -14.74
CA GLY A 24 -28.92 -12.56 -14.91
C GLY A 24 -28.47 -11.30 -14.15
N TRP A 25 -27.41 -11.35 -13.35
CA TRP A 25 -26.75 -10.15 -12.86
C TRP A 25 -25.83 -9.56 -13.94
N ARG A 26 -25.80 -8.25 -14.05
CA ARG A 26 -24.90 -7.53 -14.98
C ARG A 26 -23.61 -7.15 -14.26
N VAL A 27 -22.56 -7.90 -14.53
CA VAL A 27 -21.28 -7.77 -13.82
C VAL A 27 -20.27 -7.00 -14.66
N THR A 28 -19.79 -5.89 -14.13
CA THR A 28 -18.71 -5.10 -14.71
C THR A 28 -17.47 -5.19 -13.84
N THR A 29 -16.40 -5.78 -14.36
CA THR A 29 -15.10 -5.83 -13.67
C THR A 29 -14.24 -4.66 -14.12
N LEU A 30 -13.95 -3.76 -13.19
CA LEU A 30 -13.23 -2.50 -13.41
C LEU A 30 -11.72 -2.72 -13.16
N ARG A 31 -11.02 -3.30 -14.14
CA ARG A 31 -9.57 -3.54 -14.04
C ARG A 31 -8.76 -2.28 -14.37
N PRO A 32 -7.58 -2.10 -13.75
CA PRO A 32 -6.60 -1.10 -14.19
C PRO A 32 -6.18 -1.34 -15.65
N SER A 33 -5.89 -0.26 -16.37
CA SER A 33 -5.36 -0.33 -17.72
C SER A 33 -3.83 -0.30 -17.67
N THR A 34 -3.22 -1.44 -17.34
CA THR A 34 -1.77 -1.59 -17.29
C THR A 34 -1.20 -2.18 -18.58
N PRO A 35 0.06 -1.88 -18.94
CA PRO A 35 0.78 -2.62 -19.98
C PRO A 35 0.87 -4.11 -19.65
N PRO A 36 1.26 -4.95 -20.62
CA PRO A 36 1.59 -6.35 -20.38
C PRO A 36 2.68 -6.50 -19.31
N PRO A 37 2.67 -7.62 -18.54
CA PRO A 37 3.71 -7.90 -17.56
C PRO A 37 5.08 -8.01 -18.21
N LEU A 38 6.10 -7.48 -17.51
CA LEU A 38 7.49 -7.57 -17.93
C LEU A 38 8.05 -8.95 -17.66
N ASP A 39 8.85 -9.47 -18.60
CA ASP A 39 9.72 -10.60 -18.39
C ASP A 39 11.04 -10.20 -17.67
N ASP A 40 11.88 -11.17 -17.34
CA ASP A 40 13.12 -10.93 -16.59
C ASP A 40 14.17 -10.16 -17.41
N HIS A 41 14.18 -10.32 -18.74
CA HIS A 41 15.04 -9.56 -19.63
C HIS A 41 14.64 -8.08 -19.67
N GLN A 42 13.34 -7.78 -19.77
CA GLN A 42 12.83 -6.41 -19.75
C GLN A 42 13.08 -5.72 -18.40
N ILE A 43 12.97 -6.46 -17.28
CA ILE A 43 13.34 -5.96 -15.96
C ILE A 43 14.84 -5.63 -15.91
N ALA A 44 15.69 -6.50 -16.46
CA ALA A 44 17.13 -6.27 -16.52
C ALA A 44 17.47 -5.01 -17.33
N LEU A 45 16.92 -4.87 -18.53
CA LEU A 45 17.11 -3.68 -19.38
C LEU A 45 16.69 -2.39 -18.68
N ALA A 46 15.60 -2.41 -17.88
CA ALA A 46 15.18 -1.24 -17.12
C ALA A 46 16.21 -0.82 -16.07
N LEU A 47 16.93 -1.76 -15.45
CA LEU A 47 17.97 -1.47 -14.47
C LEU A 47 19.29 -1.01 -15.11
N GLU A 48 19.53 -1.38 -16.36
CA GLU A 48 20.71 -0.93 -17.13
C GLU A 48 20.60 0.53 -17.60
N ARG A 49 19.39 1.10 -17.60
CA ARG A 49 19.09 2.47 -18.05
C ARG A 49 18.59 3.34 -16.92
N PRO A 50 19.42 3.64 -15.91
CA PRO A 50 18.98 4.44 -14.76
C PRO A 50 18.72 5.90 -15.16
N VAL A 51 17.67 6.48 -14.57
CA VAL A 51 17.30 7.88 -14.81
C VAL A 51 18.16 8.79 -13.92
N GLY A 52 18.91 9.67 -14.57
CA GLY A 52 19.59 10.77 -13.91
C GLY A 52 20.80 10.40 -13.04
N GLN A 53 21.37 9.21 -13.24
CA GLN A 53 22.58 8.77 -12.53
C GLN A 53 23.30 7.64 -13.31
N LEU A 54 24.45 7.22 -12.80
CA LEU A 54 25.24 6.12 -13.36
C LEU A 54 24.55 4.77 -13.15
N PRO A 55 24.83 3.77 -14.00
CA PRO A 55 24.40 2.38 -13.79
C PRO A 55 24.83 1.84 -12.43
N LEU A 56 24.01 0.92 -11.88
CA LEU A 56 24.25 0.39 -10.52
C LEU A 56 25.63 -0.25 -10.37
N ARG A 57 26.15 -0.97 -11.39
CA ARG A 57 27.50 -1.56 -11.37
C ARG A 57 28.60 -0.50 -11.21
N GLU A 58 28.43 0.69 -11.80
CA GLU A 58 29.38 1.79 -11.67
C GLU A 58 29.26 2.47 -10.30
N LEU A 59 28.04 2.69 -9.80
CA LEU A 59 27.80 3.21 -8.45
C LEU A 59 28.35 2.26 -7.36
N ALA A 60 28.41 0.97 -7.64
CA ALA A 60 28.88 -0.06 -6.73
C ALA A 60 30.42 -0.23 -6.76
N SER A 61 31.09 0.32 -7.77
CA SER A 61 32.54 0.21 -7.90
C SER A 61 33.26 0.78 -6.67
N GLY A 62 34.17 -0.01 -6.09
CA GLY A 62 34.92 0.34 -4.87
C GLY A 62 34.09 0.32 -3.58
N ARG A 63 32.82 -0.11 -3.62
CA ARG A 63 32.01 -0.28 -2.42
C ARG A 63 32.16 -1.67 -1.84
N CYS A 64 32.00 -1.79 -0.52
CA CYS A 64 32.20 -3.05 0.19
C CYS A 64 31.02 -3.46 1.07
N ARG A 65 30.13 -2.55 1.37
CA ARG A 65 29.06 -2.75 2.37
C ARG A 65 27.70 -2.30 1.86
N PRO A 66 27.19 -2.89 0.75
CA PRO A 66 25.92 -2.51 0.18
C PRO A 66 24.77 -2.94 1.10
N LEU A 67 23.72 -2.11 1.11
CA LEU A 67 22.43 -2.40 1.74
C LEU A 67 21.32 -2.21 0.72
N VAL A 68 20.49 -3.23 0.55
CA VAL A 68 19.26 -3.13 -0.22
C VAL A 68 18.09 -3.00 0.73
N ILE A 69 17.40 -1.88 0.70
CA ILE A 69 16.16 -1.64 1.45
C ILE A 69 14.99 -2.09 0.59
N VAL A 70 14.16 -3.01 1.07
CA VAL A 70 12.92 -3.44 0.41
C VAL A 70 11.70 -3.02 1.22
N ASP A 71 10.62 -2.61 0.55
CA ASP A 71 9.36 -2.34 1.25
C ASP A 71 8.76 -3.64 1.86
N ASP A 72 7.90 -3.50 2.87
CA ASP A 72 7.37 -4.64 3.64
C ASP A 72 6.19 -5.36 2.95
N LEU A 73 5.61 -6.35 3.63
CA LEU A 73 4.50 -7.16 3.12
C LEU A 73 3.19 -6.38 2.91
N THR A 74 3.07 -5.21 3.51
CA THR A 74 1.90 -4.32 3.29
C THR A 74 1.97 -3.58 1.96
N ARG A 75 2.96 -3.94 1.13
CA ARG A 75 3.22 -3.37 -0.19
C ARG A 75 3.27 -4.48 -1.24
N PRO A 76 2.65 -4.26 -2.43
CA PRO A 76 2.52 -5.30 -3.45
C PRO A 76 3.82 -5.61 -4.22
N THR A 77 4.88 -4.86 -3.99
CA THR A 77 6.12 -4.93 -4.77
C THR A 77 6.73 -6.33 -4.75
N PRO A 78 6.83 -7.03 -5.89
CA PRO A 78 7.47 -8.34 -5.99
C PRO A 78 8.99 -8.18 -6.05
N ALA A 79 9.60 -7.82 -4.91
CA ALA A 79 11.05 -7.54 -4.84
C ALA A 79 11.89 -8.73 -5.33
N GLY A 80 11.42 -9.97 -5.14
CA GLY A 80 12.07 -11.17 -5.62
C GLY A 80 12.24 -11.28 -7.16
N ARG A 81 11.49 -10.46 -7.95
CA ARG A 81 11.68 -10.35 -9.40
C ARG A 81 12.79 -9.36 -9.78
N VAL A 82 13.11 -8.44 -8.91
CA VAL A 82 14.08 -7.36 -9.15
C VAL A 82 15.43 -7.65 -8.49
N LEU A 83 15.42 -8.22 -7.30
CA LEU A 83 16.64 -8.49 -6.53
C LEU A 83 17.68 -9.34 -7.27
N PRO A 84 17.34 -10.38 -8.04
CA PRO A 84 18.34 -11.13 -8.82
C PRO A 84 19.14 -10.24 -9.78
N VAL A 85 18.49 -9.26 -10.40
CA VAL A 85 19.16 -8.30 -11.30
C VAL A 85 20.06 -7.35 -10.52
N VAL A 86 19.56 -6.82 -9.39
CA VAL A 86 20.38 -5.97 -8.50
C VAL A 86 21.61 -6.71 -8.02
N LEU A 87 21.46 -7.97 -7.59
CA LEU A 87 22.58 -8.81 -7.12
C LEU A 87 23.60 -9.11 -8.23
N ARG A 88 23.14 -9.32 -9.46
CA ARG A 88 24.02 -9.50 -10.62
C ARG A 88 24.87 -8.24 -10.86
N HIS A 89 24.27 -7.05 -10.88
CA HIS A 89 25.03 -5.80 -11.05
C HIS A 89 26.02 -5.54 -9.91
N LEU A 90 25.69 -5.95 -8.68
CA LEU A 90 26.64 -5.89 -7.56
C LEU A 90 27.78 -6.89 -7.73
N ALA A 91 27.50 -8.12 -8.20
CA ALA A 91 28.51 -9.13 -8.48
C ALA A 91 29.46 -8.69 -9.62
N GLU A 92 28.94 -8.06 -10.67
CA GLU A 92 29.72 -7.43 -11.76
C GLU A 92 30.67 -6.35 -11.25
N ALA A 93 30.31 -5.66 -10.15
CA ALA A 93 31.16 -4.69 -9.44
C ALA A 93 32.09 -5.33 -8.40
N GLY A 94 32.17 -6.66 -8.34
CA GLY A 94 33.04 -7.40 -7.41
C GLY A 94 32.43 -7.64 -6.01
N ILE A 95 31.13 -7.39 -5.82
CA ILE A 95 30.46 -7.57 -4.53
C ILE A 95 29.65 -8.88 -4.54
N PRO A 96 30.08 -9.94 -3.84
CA PRO A 96 29.34 -11.20 -3.80
C PRO A 96 28.02 -11.05 -3.03
N ALA A 97 27.01 -11.84 -3.38
CA ALA A 97 25.69 -11.80 -2.75
C ALA A 97 25.72 -11.97 -1.21
N GLY A 98 26.63 -12.78 -0.69
CA GLY A 98 26.83 -12.97 0.75
C GLY A 98 27.31 -11.71 1.51
N ALA A 99 27.87 -10.73 0.82
CA ALA A 99 28.22 -9.43 1.40
C ALA A 99 27.02 -8.45 1.40
N VAL A 100 25.96 -8.75 0.66
CA VAL A 100 24.78 -7.90 0.53
C VAL A 100 23.84 -8.11 1.72
N ARG A 101 23.45 -7.01 2.36
CA ARG A 101 22.40 -7.00 3.37
C ARG A 101 21.09 -6.53 2.73
N VAL A 102 20.00 -7.27 2.99
CA VAL A 102 18.65 -6.90 2.57
C VAL A 102 17.82 -6.55 3.79
N LEU A 103 17.44 -5.29 3.93
CA LEU A 103 16.67 -4.76 5.07
C LEU A 103 15.21 -4.57 4.68
N VAL A 104 14.30 -5.32 5.29
CA VAL A 104 12.87 -5.14 5.12
C VAL A 104 12.39 -3.94 5.94
N ALA A 105 11.89 -2.93 5.24
CA ALA A 105 11.54 -1.61 5.75
C ALA A 105 10.10 -1.58 6.32
N THR A 106 9.92 -2.13 7.51
CA THR A 106 8.61 -2.25 8.19
C THR A 106 8.05 -0.92 8.70
N GLY A 107 8.89 0.10 8.85
CA GLY A 107 8.46 1.36 9.47
C GLY A 107 7.89 1.12 10.88
N ALA A 108 6.64 1.53 11.09
CA ALA A 108 5.93 1.30 12.35
C ALA A 108 4.97 0.09 12.32
N HIS A 109 5.09 -0.76 11.32
CA HIS A 109 4.30 -2.00 11.21
C HIS A 109 4.92 -3.09 12.11
N GLY A 110 4.18 -4.17 12.34
CA GLY A 110 4.71 -5.35 13.01
C GLY A 110 5.75 -6.07 12.14
N PRO A 111 6.66 -6.85 12.76
CA PRO A 111 7.59 -7.66 12.00
C PRO A 111 6.83 -8.75 11.23
N PRO A 112 7.22 -9.00 9.96
CA PRO A 112 6.65 -10.11 9.20
C PRO A 112 7.13 -11.45 9.77
N ARG A 113 6.40 -12.50 9.49
CA ARG A 113 6.83 -13.85 9.82
C ARG A 113 8.03 -14.26 8.98
N PRO A 114 9.02 -14.98 9.53
CA PRO A 114 10.22 -15.37 8.79
C PRO A 114 9.94 -16.13 7.50
N GLU A 115 8.96 -17.04 7.49
CA GLU A 115 8.59 -17.86 6.34
C GLU A 115 8.04 -17.05 5.16
N VAL A 116 7.49 -15.86 5.43
CA VAL A 116 6.93 -14.99 4.37
C VAL A 116 7.99 -14.05 3.79
N LEU A 117 9.11 -13.85 4.49
CA LEU A 117 10.20 -13.01 3.99
C LEU A 117 10.78 -13.53 2.67
N ALA A 118 10.96 -14.86 2.54
CA ALA A 118 11.44 -15.48 1.31
C ALA A 118 10.48 -15.24 0.13
N ALA A 119 9.17 -15.22 0.38
CA ALA A 119 8.19 -14.88 -0.66
C ALA A 119 8.31 -13.42 -1.12
N LYS A 120 8.72 -12.51 -0.23
CA LYS A 120 8.90 -11.09 -0.53
C LYS A 120 10.18 -10.81 -1.33
N VAL A 121 11.32 -11.34 -0.86
CA VAL A 121 12.64 -11.07 -1.44
C VAL A 121 13.03 -12.06 -2.53
N GLY A 122 12.29 -13.14 -2.67
CA GLY A 122 12.61 -14.26 -3.56
C GLY A 122 13.57 -15.28 -2.93
N PRO A 123 13.44 -16.57 -3.29
CA PRO A 123 14.22 -17.64 -2.68
C PRO A 123 15.73 -17.48 -2.88
N ALA A 124 16.18 -17.03 -4.05
CA ALA A 124 17.59 -16.82 -4.35
C ALA A 124 18.23 -15.75 -3.44
N ALA A 125 17.58 -14.60 -3.29
CA ALA A 125 18.08 -13.54 -2.39
C ALA A 125 17.96 -13.96 -0.92
N ALA A 126 16.91 -14.70 -0.54
CA ALA A 126 16.73 -15.21 0.82
C ALA A 126 17.83 -16.19 1.22
N ALA A 127 18.33 -17.01 0.28
CA ALA A 127 19.39 -17.98 0.52
C ALA A 127 20.81 -17.35 0.49
N ALA A 128 21.01 -16.33 -0.37
CA ALA A 128 22.35 -15.79 -0.64
C ALA A 128 22.69 -14.54 0.19
N CYS A 129 21.70 -13.76 0.63
CA CYS A 129 21.92 -12.49 1.30
C CYS A 129 21.64 -12.56 2.80
N ARG A 130 22.23 -11.63 3.57
CA ARG A 130 21.86 -11.45 4.98
C ARG A 130 20.55 -10.67 5.08
N LEU A 131 19.46 -11.37 5.44
CA LEU A 131 18.15 -10.75 5.65
C LEU A 131 18.06 -10.08 7.03
N LEU A 132 17.55 -8.87 7.05
CA LEU A 132 17.33 -8.05 8.22
C LEU A 132 15.90 -7.49 8.20
N VAL A 133 15.31 -7.32 9.37
CA VAL A 133 13.99 -6.68 9.53
C VAL A 133 14.18 -5.43 10.38
N HIS A 134 13.64 -4.30 9.93
CA HIS A 134 13.72 -3.06 10.68
C HIS A 134 12.88 -3.10 11.96
N ASP A 135 13.45 -2.63 13.06
CA ASP A 135 12.74 -2.37 14.32
C ASP A 135 12.77 -0.85 14.59
N HIS A 136 11.60 -0.23 14.60
CA HIS A 136 11.45 1.22 14.81
C HIS A 136 11.71 1.68 16.26
N THR A 137 12.04 0.76 17.16
CA THR A 137 12.34 1.04 18.57
C THR A 137 13.78 0.74 18.96
N ARG A 138 14.49 -0.09 18.18
CA ARG A 138 15.83 -0.60 18.48
C ARG A 138 16.79 -0.42 17.29
N GLY A 139 18.09 -0.49 17.59
CA GLY A 139 19.12 -0.44 16.53
C GLY A 139 19.13 0.87 15.76
N LEU A 140 18.80 2.00 16.41
CA LEU A 140 18.67 3.31 15.79
C LEU A 140 19.86 4.19 16.11
N ALA A 141 20.19 5.10 15.18
CA ALA A 141 21.14 6.20 15.39
C ALA A 141 20.51 7.52 14.93
N ARG A 142 20.92 8.61 15.57
CA ARG A 142 20.46 9.96 15.21
C ARG A 142 21.38 10.54 14.14
N VAL A 143 20.78 11.02 13.04
CA VAL A 143 21.48 11.70 11.94
C VAL A 143 21.38 13.22 12.07
N GLY A 144 20.21 13.73 12.47
CA GLY A 144 19.99 15.18 12.57
C GLY A 144 18.52 15.55 12.61
N ARG A 145 18.18 16.68 11.99
CA ARG A 145 16.81 17.16 11.76
C ARG A 145 16.69 17.72 10.35
N THR A 146 15.54 17.57 9.74
CA THR A 146 15.18 18.24 8.49
C THR A 146 14.88 19.72 8.74
N SER A 147 14.77 20.52 7.68
CA SER A 147 14.34 21.94 7.77
C SER A 147 12.92 22.10 8.33
N PHE A 148 12.09 21.06 8.20
CA PHE A 148 10.78 20.98 8.84
C PHE A 148 10.86 20.64 10.34
N GLY A 149 12.08 20.42 10.88
CA GLY A 149 12.34 20.06 12.28
C GLY A 149 12.06 18.60 12.60
N THR A 150 11.83 17.74 11.62
CA THR A 150 11.65 16.30 11.83
C THR A 150 12.97 15.68 12.30
N PRO A 151 13.00 15.05 13.49
CA PRO A 151 14.22 14.36 13.94
C PRO A 151 14.43 13.11 13.07
N VAL A 152 15.65 12.92 12.58
CA VAL A 152 16.00 11.75 11.76
C VAL A 152 16.76 10.74 12.63
N LEU A 153 16.05 9.72 13.08
CA LEU A 153 16.60 8.52 13.70
C LEU A 153 16.44 7.39 12.69
N VAL A 154 17.53 6.75 12.30
CA VAL A 154 17.55 5.75 11.26
C VAL A 154 18.14 4.44 11.77
N ASN A 155 17.79 3.32 11.14
CA ASN A 155 18.40 2.03 11.40
C ASN A 155 19.93 2.11 11.21
N ARG A 156 20.70 1.61 12.17
CA ARG A 156 22.17 1.64 12.15
C ARG A 156 22.77 0.93 10.95
N GLU A 157 22.11 -0.08 10.42
CA GLU A 157 22.55 -0.80 9.21
C GLU A 157 22.64 0.13 7.99
N VAL A 158 21.77 1.15 7.91
CA VAL A 158 21.82 2.16 6.84
C VAL A 158 23.09 3.00 6.95
N LEU A 159 23.43 3.49 8.15
CA LEU A 159 24.65 4.30 8.36
C LEU A 159 25.94 3.46 8.27
N ALA A 160 25.82 2.16 8.52
CA ALA A 160 26.93 1.23 8.37
C ALA A 160 27.20 0.84 6.92
N SER A 161 26.47 1.39 5.96
CA SER A 161 26.54 1.06 4.53
C SER A 161 27.21 2.15 3.73
N ASP A 162 27.99 1.77 2.75
CA ASP A 162 28.62 2.67 1.78
C ASP A 162 27.83 2.80 0.48
N LEU A 163 26.87 1.91 0.25
CA LEU A 163 25.92 1.94 -0.87
C LEU A 163 24.53 1.54 -0.37
N VAL A 164 23.56 2.44 -0.44
CA VAL A 164 22.16 2.19 -0.06
C VAL A 164 21.28 2.20 -1.31
N ILE A 165 20.64 1.07 -1.58
CA ILE A 165 19.77 0.83 -2.74
C ILE A 165 18.36 0.63 -2.22
N GLY A 166 17.37 1.34 -2.77
CA GLY A 166 15.96 1.13 -2.43
C GLY A 166 15.24 0.29 -3.47
N VAL A 167 14.41 -0.66 -3.06
CA VAL A 167 13.49 -1.40 -3.94
C VAL A 167 12.07 -1.29 -3.38
N GLY A 168 11.15 -0.72 -4.15
CA GLY A 168 9.77 -0.53 -3.70
C GLY A 168 8.82 -0.20 -4.83
N GLY A 169 7.55 0.01 -4.50
CA GLY A 169 6.50 0.26 -5.48
C GLY A 169 5.92 1.67 -5.44
N VAL A 170 5.44 2.14 -6.59
CA VAL A 170 4.70 3.40 -6.73
C VAL A 170 3.22 3.09 -6.91
N TYR A 171 2.43 3.34 -5.89
CA TYR A 171 0.99 3.10 -5.86
C TYR A 171 0.29 4.11 -4.95
N PRO A 172 -1.04 4.28 -5.10
CA PRO A 172 -1.81 5.28 -4.34
C PRO A 172 -1.64 5.12 -2.83
N GLN A 173 -1.52 6.26 -2.13
CA GLN A 173 -1.30 6.27 -0.69
C GLN A 173 -1.81 7.57 -0.07
N HIS A 174 -2.59 7.46 1.01
CA HIS A 174 -3.30 8.60 1.60
C HIS A 174 -2.41 9.66 2.25
N SER A 175 -1.23 9.30 2.79
CA SER A 175 -0.41 10.27 3.54
C SER A 175 0.48 11.14 2.65
N THR A 176 0.94 10.62 1.52
CA THR A 176 1.93 11.29 0.64
C THR A 176 1.53 11.32 -0.83
N GLY A 177 0.26 11.03 -1.16
CA GLY A 177 -0.24 10.87 -2.52
C GLY A 177 0.12 9.51 -3.12
N PHE A 178 1.41 9.18 -3.22
CA PHE A 178 1.91 7.89 -3.71
C PHE A 178 3.03 7.32 -2.84
N GLY A 179 3.23 5.99 -2.90
CA GLY A 179 4.40 5.28 -2.39
C GLY A 179 5.63 5.50 -3.25
N GLY A 180 6.72 4.80 -2.95
CA GLY A 180 7.96 4.81 -3.73
C GLY A 180 8.85 6.04 -3.53
N GLY A 181 9.98 6.07 -4.23
CA GLY A 181 10.98 7.12 -4.12
C GLY A 181 11.48 7.30 -2.69
N ALA A 182 11.63 8.56 -2.25
CA ALA A 182 12.06 8.91 -0.90
C ALA A 182 11.25 8.25 0.23
N LYS A 183 10.02 7.80 -0.05
CA LYS A 183 9.18 7.14 0.97
C LYS A 183 9.74 5.82 1.48
N LEU A 184 10.64 5.18 0.74
CA LEU A 184 11.38 4.00 1.23
C LEU A 184 12.20 4.31 2.48
N ALA A 185 12.79 5.51 2.56
CA ALA A 185 13.53 5.94 3.74
C ALA A 185 12.68 5.99 5.01
N LEU A 186 11.37 6.29 4.90
CA LEU A 186 10.46 6.25 6.05
C LEU A 186 10.40 4.87 6.69
N GLY A 187 10.49 3.81 5.90
CA GLY A 187 10.39 2.44 6.36
C GLY A 187 11.56 1.96 7.24
N VAL A 188 12.66 2.71 7.29
CA VAL A 188 13.85 2.41 8.11
C VAL A 188 14.07 3.42 9.24
N LEU A 189 13.08 4.28 9.51
CA LEU A 189 13.14 5.29 10.55
C LEU A 189 12.64 4.78 11.91
N GLY A 190 13.20 5.36 12.96
CA GLY A 190 12.70 5.18 14.31
C GLY A 190 11.31 5.79 14.54
N LYS A 191 10.57 5.22 15.48
CA LYS A 191 9.18 5.63 15.83
C LYS A 191 9.03 7.15 16.02
N ARG A 192 10.02 7.80 16.63
CA ARG A 192 9.99 9.25 16.90
C ARG A 192 9.98 10.06 15.61
N SER A 193 10.78 9.67 14.61
CA SER A 193 10.80 10.28 13.29
C SER A 193 9.50 10.06 12.54
N ILE A 194 9.00 8.82 12.54
CA ILE A 194 7.75 8.45 11.87
C ILE A 194 6.55 9.21 12.47
N VAL A 195 6.50 9.35 13.80
CA VAL A 195 5.49 10.15 14.51
C VAL A 195 5.56 11.61 14.06
N ALA A 196 6.78 12.21 14.04
CA ALA A 196 6.95 13.60 13.63
C ALA A 196 6.43 13.83 12.21
N LEU A 197 6.80 12.99 11.25
CA LEU A 197 6.35 13.07 9.86
C LEU A 197 4.81 13.00 9.75
N HIS A 198 4.18 11.98 10.37
CA HIS A 198 2.74 11.74 10.18
C HIS A 198 1.84 12.70 10.93
N TYR A 199 2.26 13.25 12.07
CA TYR A 199 1.43 14.17 12.84
C TYR A 199 1.71 15.63 12.52
N ARG A 200 2.89 15.97 12.02
CA ARG A 200 3.22 17.32 11.58
C ARG A 200 2.56 17.69 10.26
N HIS A 201 2.59 16.77 9.28
CA HIS A 201 2.03 17.00 7.97
C HIS A 201 0.58 16.52 7.84
N PRO A 202 -0.31 17.26 7.16
CA PRO A 202 -1.64 16.80 6.86
C PRO A 202 -1.62 15.56 5.97
N SER A 203 -2.58 14.67 6.16
CA SER A 203 -2.83 13.57 5.22
C SER A 203 -3.45 14.10 3.94
N MET A 204 -3.07 13.57 2.80
CA MET A 204 -3.54 14.00 1.48
C MET A 204 -4.98 13.54 1.15
N ASP A 205 -5.59 12.72 2.01
CA ASP A 205 -7.00 12.27 2.00
C ASP A 205 -7.59 12.01 0.58
N GLY A 206 -6.78 11.37 -0.30
CA GLY A 206 -7.21 10.93 -1.62
C GLY A 206 -7.04 11.94 -2.76
N SER A 207 -6.41 13.10 -2.53
CA SER A 207 -6.07 14.03 -3.60
C SER A 207 -5.01 13.47 -4.55
N TYR A 208 -4.21 12.50 -4.09
CA TYR A 208 -3.09 11.89 -4.82
C TYR A 208 -2.00 12.89 -5.27
N GLU A 209 -2.01 14.10 -4.72
CA GLU A 209 -0.98 15.11 -5.01
C GLU A 209 0.34 14.74 -4.33
N VAL A 210 1.44 14.93 -5.06
CA VAL A 210 2.80 14.66 -4.56
C VAL A 210 3.58 15.93 -4.24
N GLY A 211 3.12 17.10 -4.67
CA GLY A 211 3.70 18.42 -4.38
C GLY A 211 3.39 18.92 -2.96
N ASN A 212 3.57 18.11 -1.92
CA ASN A 212 3.19 18.42 -0.55
C ASN A 212 4.38 18.44 0.41
N ASP A 213 4.23 19.10 1.57
CA ASP A 213 5.27 19.23 2.58
C ASP A 213 5.73 17.90 3.16
N PHE A 214 4.83 16.95 3.30
CA PHE A 214 5.23 15.63 3.78
C PHE A 214 6.24 14.98 2.82
N ARG A 215 6.03 15.15 1.50
CA ARG A 215 6.95 14.62 0.50
C ARG A 215 8.28 15.34 0.52
N ARG A 216 8.27 16.68 0.59
CA ARG A 216 9.51 17.49 0.70
C ARG A 216 10.33 17.15 1.93
N ASP A 217 9.67 16.90 3.08
CA ASP A 217 10.34 16.45 4.30
C ASP A 217 10.96 15.05 4.13
N LEU A 218 10.25 14.14 3.47
CA LEU A 218 10.79 12.81 3.15
C LEU A 218 11.97 12.84 2.18
N ASP A 219 11.98 13.76 1.22
CA ASP A 219 13.11 13.92 0.29
C ASP A 219 14.37 14.37 1.05
N GLN A 220 14.24 15.25 2.04
CA GLN A 220 15.34 15.60 2.95
C GLN A 220 15.78 14.41 3.78
N VAL A 221 14.84 13.64 4.34
CA VAL A 221 15.17 12.42 5.08
C VAL A 221 15.93 11.43 4.19
N ALA A 222 15.49 11.19 2.96
CA ALA A 222 16.14 10.28 2.02
C ALA A 222 17.58 10.73 1.70
N ALA A 223 17.80 12.03 1.54
CA ALA A 223 19.14 12.59 1.36
C ALA A 223 20.02 12.40 2.61
N MET A 224 19.47 12.64 3.81
CA MET A 224 20.20 12.50 5.08
C MET A 224 20.57 11.05 5.40
N VAL A 225 19.77 10.08 4.98
CA VAL A 225 20.06 8.64 5.18
C VAL A 225 20.90 8.05 4.05
N GLY A 226 21.22 8.85 3.03
CA GLY A 226 22.10 8.42 1.94
C GLY A 226 21.45 7.39 1.00
N LEU A 227 20.17 7.54 0.65
CA LEU A 227 19.56 6.72 -0.39
C LEU A 227 20.20 7.06 -1.75
N HIS A 228 21.18 6.23 -2.17
CA HIS A 228 22.01 6.49 -3.35
C HIS A 228 21.23 6.26 -4.66
N THR A 229 20.47 5.20 -4.72
CA THR A 229 19.67 4.82 -5.89
C THR A 229 18.42 4.09 -5.45
N SER A 230 17.40 4.06 -6.31
CA SER A 230 16.22 3.23 -6.04
C SER A 230 15.63 2.63 -7.31
N VAL A 231 15.00 1.48 -7.13
CA VAL A 231 14.22 0.76 -8.13
C VAL A 231 12.76 0.82 -7.73
N SER A 232 11.93 1.38 -8.59
CA SER A 232 10.49 1.46 -8.41
C SER A 232 9.76 0.54 -9.37
N VAL A 233 8.83 -0.23 -8.81
CA VAL A 233 8.06 -1.24 -9.53
C VAL A 233 6.58 -0.85 -9.54
N HIS A 234 5.96 -0.89 -10.72
CA HIS A 234 4.51 -0.84 -10.87
C HIS A 234 4.01 -2.24 -11.20
N VAL A 235 2.87 -2.61 -10.67
CA VAL A 235 2.30 -3.96 -10.84
C VAL A 235 0.91 -3.89 -11.45
N ASP A 236 0.50 -4.98 -12.10
CA ASP A 236 -0.89 -5.16 -12.53
C ASP A 236 -1.80 -5.64 -11.38
N ALA A 237 -3.06 -5.92 -11.72
CA ALA A 237 -4.04 -6.44 -10.78
C ALA A 237 -3.68 -7.82 -10.21
N ASP A 238 -2.79 -8.55 -10.86
CA ASP A 238 -2.29 -9.87 -10.45
C ASP A 238 -0.90 -9.81 -9.79
N ARG A 239 -0.43 -8.58 -9.48
CA ARG A 239 0.84 -8.29 -8.83
C ARG A 239 2.08 -8.62 -9.67
N ARG A 240 1.93 -8.71 -11.00
CA ARG A 240 3.06 -8.88 -11.91
C ARG A 240 3.68 -7.53 -12.26
N PRO A 241 5.01 -7.38 -12.34
CA PRO A 241 5.65 -6.16 -12.76
C PRO A 241 5.21 -5.75 -14.17
N VAL A 242 4.74 -4.50 -14.34
CA VAL A 242 4.35 -3.94 -15.64
C VAL A 242 5.19 -2.74 -16.05
N ARG A 243 5.92 -2.18 -15.09
CA ARG A 243 6.93 -1.15 -15.31
C ARG A 243 7.95 -1.20 -14.18
N VAL A 244 9.21 -1.11 -14.54
CA VAL A 244 10.33 -0.92 -13.62
C VAL A 244 11.08 0.32 -14.06
N VAL A 245 11.45 1.16 -13.12
CA VAL A 245 12.32 2.31 -13.32
C VAL A 245 13.32 2.38 -12.20
N CYS A 246 14.58 2.68 -12.51
CA CYS A 246 15.62 2.86 -11.51
C CYS A 246 16.36 4.18 -11.70
N GLY A 247 17.11 4.58 -10.67
CA GLY A 247 17.94 5.77 -10.75
C GLY A 247 17.74 6.74 -9.59
N ASP A 248 18.02 8.02 -9.82
CA ASP A 248 17.74 9.09 -8.87
C ASP A 248 16.22 9.24 -8.72
N HIS A 249 15.72 8.85 -7.55
CA HIS A 249 14.29 8.88 -7.27
C HIS A 249 13.67 10.27 -7.44
N ARG A 250 14.38 11.35 -7.24
CA ARG A 250 13.88 12.72 -7.42
C ARG A 250 13.61 13.03 -8.90
N ARG A 251 14.38 12.43 -9.81
CA ARG A 251 14.25 12.65 -11.25
C ARG A 251 13.18 11.79 -11.89
N TYR A 252 13.11 10.49 -11.57
CA TYR A 252 12.12 9.60 -12.20
C TYR A 252 10.73 9.63 -11.54
N TYR A 253 10.64 10.07 -10.28
CA TYR A 253 9.41 9.94 -9.49
C TYR A 253 8.18 10.65 -10.06
N PRO A 254 8.28 11.89 -10.61
CA PRO A 254 7.13 12.56 -11.22
C PRO A 254 6.51 11.73 -12.35
N GLU A 255 7.34 11.16 -13.23
CA GLU A 255 6.88 10.31 -14.33
C GLU A 255 6.32 8.96 -13.84
N ALA A 256 6.92 8.37 -12.81
CA ALA A 256 6.41 7.16 -12.17
C ALA A 256 5.01 7.38 -11.56
N VAL A 257 4.76 8.54 -10.95
CA VAL A 257 3.44 8.93 -10.44
C VAL A 257 2.46 9.18 -11.59
N ALA A 258 2.88 9.89 -12.64
CA ALA A 258 2.04 10.13 -13.82
C ALA A 258 1.62 8.81 -14.48
N PHE A 259 2.53 7.83 -14.58
CA PHE A 259 2.18 6.49 -15.02
C PHE A 259 1.13 5.84 -14.10
N SER A 260 1.31 5.87 -12.77
CA SER A 260 0.34 5.32 -11.82
C SER A 260 -1.04 5.95 -11.95
N LEU A 261 -1.11 7.27 -12.11
CA LEU A 261 -2.37 8.00 -12.30
C LEU A 261 -3.11 7.58 -13.58
N ARG A 262 -2.38 7.26 -14.65
CA ARG A 262 -2.98 6.75 -15.88
C ARG A 262 -3.36 5.27 -15.77
N ALA A 263 -2.41 4.42 -15.38
CA ALA A 263 -2.56 2.98 -15.39
C ALA A 263 -3.57 2.46 -14.36
N TYR A 264 -3.63 3.10 -13.18
CA TYR A 264 -4.52 2.67 -12.10
C TYR A 264 -5.86 3.40 -12.05
N ARG A 265 -6.11 4.26 -13.03
CA ARG A 265 -7.41 4.93 -13.12
C ARG A 265 -8.54 3.91 -13.25
N ALA A 266 -9.61 4.13 -12.50
CA ALA A 266 -10.84 3.39 -12.61
C ALA A 266 -12.04 4.32 -12.41
N PRO A 267 -13.15 4.08 -13.10
CA PRO A 267 -14.40 4.81 -12.83
C PRO A 267 -14.91 4.49 -11.44
N GLY A 268 -15.66 5.41 -10.85
CA GLY A 268 -16.42 5.16 -9.63
C GLY A 268 -17.53 4.13 -9.88
N PRO A 269 -18.16 3.60 -8.82
CA PRO A 269 -19.16 2.54 -8.94
C PRO A 269 -20.48 2.97 -9.58
N GLY A 270 -20.68 4.27 -9.81
CA GLY A 270 -21.88 4.79 -10.49
C GLY A 270 -23.17 4.35 -9.80
N GLY A 271 -24.12 3.88 -10.61
CA GLY A 271 -25.42 3.37 -10.19
C GLY A 271 -25.45 1.90 -9.78
N ALA A 272 -24.31 1.24 -9.58
CA ALA A 272 -24.28 -0.19 -9.24
C ALA A 272 -25.08 -0.51 -7.96
N ASP A 273 -25.85 -1.58 -7.99
CA ASP A 273 -26.63 -2.10 -6.87
C ASP A 273 -25.75 -2.86 -5.86
N VAL A 274 -24.66 -3.44 -6.35
CA VAL A 274 -23.67 -4.17 -5.56
C VAL A 274 -22.28 -3.69 -5.93
N VAL A 275 -21.47 -3.36 -4.93
CA VAL A 275 -20.05 -2.98 -5.12
C VAL A 275 -19.18 -3.99 -4.40
N ILE A 276 -18.33 -4.69 -5.15
CA ILE A 276 -17.37 -5.67 -4.64
C ILE A 276 -15.97 -5.07 -4.79
N ALA A 277 -15.31 -4.81 -3.68
CA ALA A 277 -13.93 -4.32 -3.64
C ALA A 277 -12.99 -5.42 -3.10
N ASN A 278 -12.02 -5.83 -3.91
CA ASN A 278 -10.99 -6.76 -3.47
C ASN A 278 -9.78 -5.99 -2.94
N ALA A 279 -9.41 -6.26 -1.70
CA ALA A 279 -8.26 -5.64 -1.04
C ALA A 279 -6.91 -6.19 -1.52
N TYR A 280 -6.89 -7.27 -2.31
CA TYR A 280 -5.67 -7.72 -2.99
C TYR A 280 -5.11 -6.60 -3.90
N PRO A 281 -3.81 -6.39 -3.96
CA PRO A 281 -2.71 -7.14 -3.35
C PRO A 281 -2.20 -6.59 -2.00
N ILE A 282 -3.03 -5.85 -1.26
CA ILE A 282 -2.70 -5.31 0.09
C ILE A 282 -3.68 -5.90 1.13
N ASP A 283 -3.96 -7.19 1.01
CA ASP A 283 -4.98 -7.91 1.79
C ASP A 283 -4.44 -8.63 3.04
N VAL A 284 -3.24 -8.27 3.49
CA VAL A 284 -2.54 -8.95 4.61
C VAL A 284 -3.20 -8.76 5.96
N SER A 285 -3.82 -7.60 6.22
CA SER A 285 -4.48 -7.37 7.52
C SER A 285 -5.59 -6.33 7.44
N LEU A 286 -6.52 -6.41 8.38
CA LEU A 286 -7.68 -5.52 8.47
C LEU A 286 -7.29 -4.03 8.60
N THR A 287 -6.18 -3.71 9.27
CA THR A 287 -5.66 -2.34 9.40
C THR A 287 -5.40 -1.71 8.03
N PHE A 288 -4.76 -2.44 7.10
CA PHE A 288 -4.44 -1.92 5.77
C PHE A 288 -5.64 -1.96 4.83
N VAL A 289 -6.46 -2.99 4.93
CA VAL A 289 -7.68 -3.15 4.13
C VAL A 289 -8.65 -2.00 4.37
N ARG A 290 -8.89 -1.61 5.63
CA ARG A 290 -9.76 -0.47 5.97
C ARG A 290 -9.23 0.88 5.47
N SER A 291 -7.94 1.02 5.31
CA SER A 291 -7.37 2.29 4.83
C SER A 291 -7.27 2.39 3.31
N LYS A 292 -7.29 1.27 2.60
CA LYS A 292 -6.99 1.24 1.16
C LYS A 292 -8.02 0.48 0.32
N GLY A 293 -8.56 -0.63 0.83
CA GLY A 293 -9.50 -1.45 0.08
C GLY A 293 -10.93 -0.92 0.02
N VAL A 294 -11.32 -0.01 0.91
CA VAL A 294 -12.73 0.42 1.08
C VAL A 294 -13.15 1.58 0.18
N THR A 295 -12.25 2.23 -0.54
CA THR A 295 -12.55 3.44 -1.30
C THR A 295 -13.73 3.27 -2.26
N PRO A 296 -13.84 2.20 -3.07
CA PRO A 296 -15.01 2.00 -3.95
C PRO A 296 -16.31 1.88 -3.16
N LEU A 297 -16.27 1.23 -2.00
CA LEU A 297 -17.46 1.01 -1.16
C LEU A 297 -17.98 2.31 -0.54
N LEU A 298 -17.07 3.26 -0.25
CA LEU A 298 -17.45 4.57 0.30
C LEU A 298 -18.10 5.47 -0.75
N LEU A 299 -17.86 5.20 -2.05
CA LEU A 299 -18.43 5.92 -3.18
C LEU A 299 -19.70 5.26 -3.73
N ALA A 300 -20.08 4.09 -3.21
CA ALA A 300 -21.30 3.40 -3.60
C ALA A 300 -22.56 4.24 -3.29
N LYS A 301 -23.56 4.18 -4.17
CA LYS A 301 -24.85 4.85 -3.95
C LYS A 301 -25.51 4.41 -2.64
N PRO A 302 -26.38 5.24 -2.05
CA PRO A 302 -27.23 4.80 -0.93
C PRO A 302 -28.04 3.55 -1.35
N GLY A 303 -28.14 2.57 -0.45
CA GLY A 303 -28.84 1.30 -0.72
C GLY A 303 -28.05 0.24 -1.45
N ALA A 304 -26.84 0.54 -1.97
CA ALA A 304 -26.00 -0.48 -2.60
C ALA A 304 -25.39 -1.44 -1.58
N SER A 305 -25.44 -2.74 -1.86
CA SER A 305 -24.72 -3.76 -1.08
C SER A 305 -23.20 -3.57 -1.22
N ARG A 306 -22.47 -3.61 -0.10
CA ARG A 306 -21.04 -3.32 -0.03
C ARG A 306 -20.27 -4.54 0.43
N VAL A 307 -19.48 -5.10 -0.45
CA VAL A 307 -18.69 -6.32 -0.19
C VAL A 307 -17.20 -5.97 -0.27
N LEU A 308 -16.48 -6.25 0.80
CA LEU A 308 -15.03 -6.17 0.84
C LEU A 308 -14.45 -7.58 0.87
N VAL A 309 -13.58 -7.91 -0.07
CA VAL A 309 -12.91 -9.21 -0.13
C VAL A 309 -11.48 -9.04 0.38
N SER A 310 -11.05 -9.85 1.35
CA SER A 310 -9.69 -9.82 1.87
C SER A 310 -9.33 -11.09 2.62
N ALA A 311 -8.12 -11.62 2.41
CA ALA A 311 -7.60 -12.75 3.19
C ALA A 311 -7.39 -12.40 4.65
N CYS A 312 -7.01 -11.16 4.96
CA CYS A 312 -6.63 -10.73 6.31
C CYS A 312 -5.67 -11.71 6.99
N SER A 313 -4.67 -12.23 6.28
CA SER A 313 -3.80 -13.34 6.73
C SER A 313 -3.12 -13.07 8.09
N GLU A 314 -2.89 -11.80 8.42
CA GLU A 314 -2.35 -11.34 9.71
C GLU A 314 -3.44 -10.79 10.65
N GLY A 315 -4.69 -11.18 10.44
CA GLY A 315 -5.83 -10.78 11.28
C GLY A 315 -6.05 -9.28 11.34
N GLY A 316 -6.15 -8.73 12.56
CA GLY A 316 -6.32 -7.29 12.79
C GLY A 316 -5.14 -6.43 12.35
N GLY A 317 -3.95 -7.03 12.31
CA GLY A 317 -2.68 -6.38 11.99
C GLY A 317 -2.17 -5.46 13.11
N HIS A 318 -0.95 -4.95 12.93
CA HIS A 318 -0.32 -4.04 13.88
C HIS A 318 0.14 -2.76 13.19
N HIS A 319 -0.12 -1.62 13.83
CA HIS A 319 0.45 -0.34 13.44
C HIS A 319 0.85 0.46 14.69
N GLY A 320 2.14 0.76 14.82
CA GLY A 320 2.68 1.41 16.01
C GLY A 320 2.24 2.87 16.23
N LEU A 321 1.61 3.51 15.22
CA LEU A 321 1.16 4.90 15.29
C LEU A 321 -0.35 5.04 15.40
N PHE A 322 -1.06 4.32 14.52
CA PHE A 322 -2.50 4.50 14.37
C PHE A 322 -3.27 3.39 15.06
N PRO A 323 -4.36 3.70 15.78
CA PRO A 323 -5.21 2.68 16.35
C PRO A 323 -5.94 1.93 15.22
N PHE A 324 -5.89 0.62 15.28
CA PHE A 324 -6.65 -0.28 14.43
C PHE A 324 -7.90 -0.78 15.15
N VAL A 325 -8.74 -1.54 14.46
CA VAL A 325 -9.89 -2.21 15.07
C VAL A 325 -9.40 -3.15 16.17
N GLY A 326 -9.98 -3.05 17.35
CA GLY A 326 -9.51 -3.80 18.52
C GLY A 326 -8.30 -3.20 19.25
N ALA A 327 -7.77 -2.06 18.78
CA ALA A 327 -6.64 -1.41 19.44
C ALA A 327 -6.92 -1.06 20.91
N PRO A 328 -5.96 -1.25 21.83
CA PRO A 328 -6.10 -0.90 23.23
C PRO A 328 -6.49 0.57 23.42
N ARG A 329 -7.31 0.85 24.45
CA ARG A 329 -7.77 2.22 24.79
C ARG A 329 -6.59 3.19 24.92
N ARG A 330 -5.48 2.76 25.52
CA ARG A 330 -4.24 3.55 25.63
C ARG A 330 -3.71 4.02 24.27
N GLN A 331 -3.68 3.15 23.26
CA GLN A 331 -3.21 3.51 21.92
C GLN A 331 -4.14 4.54 21.26
N ARG A 332 -5.44 4.38 21.43
CA ARG A 332 -6.46 5.35 20.93
C ARG A 332 -6.31 6.72 21.58
N LEU A 333 -6.09 6.78 22.90
CA LEU A 333 -5.86 8.02 23.64
C LEU A 333 -4.54 8.69 23.21
N LEU A 334 -3.44 7.94 23.09
CA LEU A 334 -2.18 8.47 22.59
C LEU A 334 -2.27 9.03 21.16
N HIS A 335 -3.02 8.36 20.29
CA HIS A 335 -3.30 8.88 18.95
C HIS A 335 -4.06 10.20 18.99
N LEU A 336 -5.09 10.29 19.82
CA LEU A 336 -5.85 11.52 20.02
C LEU A 336 -4.96 12.65 20.55
N ALA A 337 -4.20 12.40 21.61
CA ALA A 337 -3.28 13.37 22.20
C ALA A 337 -2.26 13.91 21.20
N ARG A 338 -1.64 13.01 20.40
CA ARG A 338 -0.71 13.41 19.33
C ARG A 338 -1.38 14.24 18.24
N THR A 339 -2.60 13.89 17.85
CA THR A 339 -3.36 14.65 16.85
C THR A 339 -3.67 16.05 17.34
N VAL A 340 -4.07 16.19 18.61
CA VAL A 340 -4.36 17.49 19.25
C VAL A 340 -3.08 18.33 19.32
N SER A 341 -1.99 17.77 19.85
CA SER A 341 -0.72 18.49 20.02
C SER A 341 -0.10 18.94 18.69
N ALA A 342 -0.21 18.11 17.64
CA ALA A 342 0.37 18.43 16.34
C ALA A 342 -0.47 19.44 15.54
N ARG A 343 -1.79 19.47 15.76
CA ARG A 343 -2.74 20.27 14.96
C ARG A 343 -3.94 20.69 15.82
N PRO A 344 -3.76 21.63 16.71
CA PRO A 344 -4.84 22.05 17.63
C PRO A 344 -6.09 22.52 16.88
N GLY A 345 -5.95 23.18 15.73
CA GLY A 345 -7.09 23.64 14.90
C GLY A 345 -7.87 22.54 14.17
N THR A 346 -7.34 21.30 14.07
CA THR A 346 -8.03 20.21 13.34
C THR A 346 -9.07 19.48 14.19
N VAL A 347 -8.98 19.59 15.51
CA VAL A 347 -9.91 18.91 16.45
C VAL A 347 -11.29 19.50 16.37
N PRO A 348 -11.47 20.84 16.44
CA PRO A 348 -12.78 21.47 16.26
C PRO A 348 -13.40 21.11 14.90
N ALA A 349 -12.62 21.15 13.82
CA ALA A 349 -13.09 20.82 12.48
C ALA A 349 -13.53 19.34 12.35
N LYS A 350 -12.74 18.40 12.91
CA LYS A 350 -13.10 16.96 12.94
C LYS A 350 -14.31 16.70 13.85
N ALA A 351 -14.39 17.35 14.99
CA ALA A 351 -15.53 17.26 15.90
C ALA A 351 -16.79 17.84 15.24
N ALA A 352 -16.70 19.03 14.63
CA ALA A 352 -17.79 19.65 13.88
C ALA A 352 -18.23 18.77 12.69
N ARG A 353 -17.29 18.13 11.95
CA ARG A 353 -17.62 17.19 10.87
C ARG A 353 -18.33 15.95 11.40
N ARG A 354 -17.88 15.38 12.52
CA ARG A 354 -18.55 14.24 13.18
C ARG A 354 -19.91 14.61 13.71
N LEU A 355 -20.05 15.80 14.32
CA LEU A 355 -21.33 16.31 14.79
C LEU A 355 -22.30 16.57 13.64
N ARG A 356 -21.84 17.20 12.54
CA ARG A 356 -22.65 17.38 11.32
C ARG A 356 -23.07 16.04 10.71
N ALA A 357 -22.18 15.05 10.69
CA ALA A 357 -22.49 13.69 10.22
C ALA A 357 -23.46 12.96 11.16
N ALA A 358 -23.39 13.19 12.47
CA ALA A 358 -24.36 12.67 13.45
C ALA A 358 -25.71 13.37 13.34
N VAL A 359 -25.73 14.70 13.18
CA VAL A 359 -26.96 15.48 12.97
C VAL A 359 -27.63 15.15 11.65
N ARG A 360 -26.85 14.93 10.57
CA ARG A 360 -27.39 14.44 9.29
C ARG A 360 -27.98 13.03 9.41
N ARG A 361 -27.37 12.15 10.22
CA ARG A 361 -27.92 10.82 10.55
C ARG A 361 -29.17 10.90 11.40
N GLY A 362 -29.29 11.88 12.28
CA GLY A 362 -30.48 12.09 13.13
C GLY A 362 -31.65 12.78 12.42
N ARG A 363 -31.40 13.54 11.34
CA ARG A 363 -32.43 14.23 10.54
C ARG A 363 -32.94 13.46 9.33
N GLY A 364 -32.20 12.45 8.86
CA GLY A 364 -32.66 11.52 7.86
C GLY A 364 -33.10 10.25 8.55
N GLY A 365 -34.38 10.08 8.72
CA GLY A 365 -34.94 8.89 9.35
C GLY A 365 -34.40 7.63 8.69
N GLY A 366 -33.69 6.81 9.44
CA GLY A 366 -33.67 5.37 9.28
C GLY A 366 -32.86 4.70 8.20
N ALA A 367 -31.87 5.31 7.55
CA ALA A 367 -30.88 4.55 6.81
C ALA A 367 -29.51 4.66 7.49
N GLY A 368 -29.29 3.83 8.50
CA GLY A 368 -27.95 3.57 9.04
C GLY A 368 -27.03 3.22 7.85
N ALA A 369 -25.78 3.70 7.89
CA ALA A 369 -24.80 3.32 6.86
C ALA A 369 -24.83 1.79 6.74
N GLN A 370 -25.20 1.26 5.56
CA GLN A 370 -25.28 -0.19 5.36
C GLN A 370 -23.97 -0.84 5.74
N PRO A 371 -23.98 -1.97 6.44
CA PRO A 371 -22.78 -2.67 6.85
C PRO A 371 -21.95 -3.08 5.62
N ILE A 372 -20.66 -3.16 5.79
CA ILE A 372 -19.78 -3.77 4.80
C ILE A 372 -19.68 -5.26 5.13
N TRP A 373 -20.02 -6.11 4.17
CA TRP A 373 -19.83 -7.55 4.25
C TRP A 373 -18.37 -7.86 3.93
N LEU A 374 -17.58 -8.22 4.93
CA LEU A 374 -16.18 -8.59 4.76
C LEU A 374 -16.07 -10.08 4.47
N HIS A 375 -15.91 -10.44 3.19
CA HIS A 375 -15.61 -11.81 2.81
C HIS A 375 -14.16 -12.15 3.08
N VAL A 376 -13.92 -13.12 3.97
CA VAL A 376 -12.58 -13.61 4.35
C VAL A 376 -12.43 -15.06 3.84
N PRO A 377 -11.94 -15.26 2.61
CA PRO A 377 -11.80 -16.59 2.02
C PRO A 377 -10.67 -17.38 2.71
N GLY A 378 -11.04 -18.48 3.34
CA GLY A 378 -10.12 -19.33 4.09
C GLY A 378 -9.95 -18.88 5.55
N ARG A 379 -8.96 -19.48 6.22
CA ARG A 379 -8.67 -19.19 7.63
C ARG A 379 -7.42 -18.30 7.71
N PRO A 380 -7.50 -17.08 8.24
CA PRO A 380 -6.32 -16.27 8.49
C PRO A 380 -5.42 -16.95 9.52
N ALA A 381 -4.13 -16.70 9.41
CA ALA A 381 -3.13 -17.24 10.35
C ALA A 381 -3.24 -16.64 11.75
N VAL A 382 -3.88 -15.46 11.84
CA VAL A 382 -4.22 -14.77 13.09
C VAL A 382 -5.70 -14.44 13.05
N ASP A 383 -6.43 -14.69 14.11
CA ASP A 383 -7.86 -14.44 14.17
C ASP A 383 -8.19 -12.94 14.02
N LEU A 384 -9.32 -12.68 13.39
CA LEU A 384 -9.89 -11.34 13.34
C LEU A 384 -10.45 -10.95 14.71
N PRO A 385 -10.51 -9.66 15.03
CA PRO A 385 -11.26 -9.18 16.19
C PRO A 385 -12.72 -9.64 16.09
N ALA A 386 -13.30 -10.04 17.23
CA ALA A 386 -14.70 -10.49 17.30
C ALA A 386 -15.67 -9.41 16.78
N GLU A 387 -15.36 -8.14 17.07
CA GLU A 387 -16.14 -7.01 16.58
C GLU A 387 -15.31 -6.13 15.64
N ILE A 388 -15.86 -5.85 14.46
CA ILE A 388 -15.28 -4.96 13.47
C ILE A 388 -16.30 -3.84 13.19
N PRO A 389 -16.12 -2.63 13.75
CA PRO A 389 -17.10 -1.56 13.59
C PRO A 389 -17.45 -1.27 12.12
N GLY A 390 -18.74 -1.38 11.79
CA GLY A 390 -19.26 -1.17 10.44
C GLY A 390 -18.97 -2.27 9.43
N MET A 391 -18.45 -3.42 9.88
CA MET A 391 -18.20 -4.60 9.03
C MET A 391 -18.63 -5.87 9.73
N THR A 392 -19.14 -6.82 8.95
CA THR A 392 -19.41 -8.20 9.41
C THR A 392 -18.55 -9.15 8.59
N ALA A 393 -17.73 -9.95 9.26
CA ALA A 393 -16.88 -10.94 8.62
C ALA A 393 -17.68 -12.20 8.28
N LEU A 394 -17.61 -12.64 7.03
CA LEU A 394 -18.25 -13.83 6.48
C LEU A 394 -17.19 -14.69 5.80
N ARG A 395 -17.22 -15.99 6.04
CA ARG A 395 -16.20 -16.90 5.50
C ARG A 395 -16.65 -17.58 4.22
N ALA A 396 -17.90 -17.96 4.14
CA ALA A 396 -18.45 -18.64 2.97
C ALA A 396 -19.06 -17.63 1.99
N TRP A 397 -18.75 -17.77 0.70
CA TRP A 397 -19.31 -16.91 -0.34
C TRP A 397 -20.84 -16.99 -0.43
N PRO A 398 -21.49 -18.16 -0.29
CA PRO A 398 -22.95 -18.23 -0.22
C PRO A 398 -23.59 -17.39 0.88
N GLU A 399 -22.93 -17.21 2.03
CA GLU A 399 -23.42 -16.33 3.11
C GLU A 399 -23.42 -14.86 2.66
N VAL A 400 -22.38 -14.44 1.90
CA VAL A 400 -22.31 -13.09 1.32
C VAL A 400 -23.45 -12.89 0.32
N LEU A 401 -23.69 -13.86 -0.57
CA LEU A 401 -24.79 -13.81 -1.53
C LEU A 401 -26.14 -13.73 -0.84
N ALA A 402 -26.36 -14.50 0.23
CA ALA A 402 -27.59 -14.44 1.00
C ALA A 402 -27.84 -13.03 1.59
N ARG A 403 -26.78 -12.36 2.05
CA ARG A 403 -26.89 -10.95 2.52
C ARG A 403 -27.23 -9.98 1.40
N ILE A 404 -26.58 -10.14 0.23
CA ILE A 404 -26.90 -9.31 -0.94
C ILE A 404 -28.34 -9.53 -1.36
N HIS A 405 -28.84 -10.77 -1.44
CA HIS A 405 -30.24 -11.06 -1.78
C HIS A 405 -31.22 -10.48 -0.76
N ALA A 406 -30.89 -10.50 0.53
CA ALA A 406 -31.71 -9.87 1.56
C ALA A 406 -31.80 -8.35 1.39
N GLU A 407 -30.76 -7.69 0.87
CA GLU A 407 -30.72 -6.24 0.64
C GLU A 407 -31.30 -5.81 -0.72
N GLN A 408 -31.02 -6.58 -1.80
CA GLN A 408 -31.36 -6.23 -3.18
C GLN A 408 -32.57 -6.99 -3.73
N GLY A 409 -33.03 -8.02 -3.02
CA GLY A 409 -34.05 -8.94 -3.51
C GLY A 409 -33.52 -9.98 -4.52
N HIS A 410 -34.37 -10.94 -4.87
CA HIS A 410 -34.09 -11.98 -5.86
C HIS A 410 -34.56 -11.55 -7.26
N ARG A 411 -34.08 -10.39 -7.75
CA ARG A 411 -34.45 -9.85 -9.06
C ARG A 411 -33.36 -10.05 -10.10
N PRO A 412 -33.68 -10.21 -11.38
CA PRO A 412 -32.71 -10.16 -12.46
C PRO A 412 -32.20 -8.70 -12.67
N GLY A 413 -31.12 -8.55 -13.42
CA GLY A 413 -30.61 -7.26 -13.82
C GLY A 413 -29.90 -6.46 -12.73
N ILE A 414 -29.59 -7.06 -11.56
CA ILE A 414 -28.77 -6.43 -10.53
C ILE A 414 -27.42 -6.03 -11.15
N GLU A 415 -27.06 -4.76 -11.01
CA GLU A 415 -25.80 -4.21 -11.51
C GLU A 415 -24.70 -4.35 -10.47
N VAL A 416 -23.61 -5.03 -10.86
CA VAL A 416 -22.47 -5.32 -9.97
C VAL A 416 -21.20 -4.66 -10.51
N ALA A 417 -20.59 -3.79 -9.71
CA ALA A 417 -19.28 -3.23 -9.97
C ALA A 417 -18.20 -3.95 -9.15
N VAL A 418 -17.22 -4.54 -9.82
CA VAL A 418 -16.15 -5.29 -9.18
C VAL A 418 -14.80 -4.59 -9.38
N TYR A 419 -14.12 -4.29 -8.28
CA TYR A 419 -12.78 -3.71 -8.23
C TYR A 419 -11.76 -4.78 -7.81
N PRO A 420 -11.03 -5.39 -8.75
CA PRO A 420 -10.21 -6.57 -8.46
C PRO A 420 -8.94 -6.27 -7.63
N CYS A 421 -8.52 -5.01 -7.58
CA CYS A 421 -7.34 -4.56 -6.84
C CYS A 421 -7.55 -3.14 -6.27
N ALA A 422 -8.64 -2.95 -5.53
CA ALA A 422 -9.09 -1.66 -5.02
C ALA A 422 -7.97 -0.79 -4.37
N PRO A 423 -6.98 -1.33 -3.65
CA PRO A 423 -5.87 -0.54 -3.10
C PRO A 423 -4.96 0.14 -4.13
N LEU A 424 -4.92 -0.36 -5.36
CA LEU A 424 -4.14 0.22 -6.45
C LEU A 424 -4.94 1.23 -7.28
N GLN A 425 -6.28 1.16 -7.23
CA GLN A 425 -7.14 1.92 -8.13
C GLN A 425 -7.35 3.36 -7.67
N VAL A 426 -7.13 4.28 -8.60
CA VAL A 426 -7.39 5.72 -8.45
C VAL A 426 -8.78 5.99 -9.01
N LEU A 427 -9.75 6.18 -8.12
CA LEU A 427 -11.14 6.38 -8.53
C LEU A 427 -11.38 7.83 -8.91
N GLN A 428 -12.04 8.03 -10.05
CA GLN A 428 -12.53 9.33 -10.47
C GLN A 428 -13.97 9.53 -10.03
N PRO A 429 -14.35 10.74 -9.58
CA PRO A 429 -15.76 11.08 -9.42
C PRO A 429 -16.52 10.84 -10.73
N ALA A 430 -17.75 10.35 -10.63
CA ALA A 430 -18.63 10.23 -11.79
C ALA A 430 -18.79 11.61 -12.46
N GLY A 431 -18.53 11.71 -13.76
CA GLY A 431 -18.65 12.94 -14.52
C GLY A 431 -17.39 13.81 -14.66
N SER A 432 -16.24 13.39 -14.11
CA SER A 432 -14.99 14.11 -14.40
C SER A 432 -14.53 13.84 -15.84
N PRO A 433 -14.26 14.89 -16.64
CA PRO A 433 -13.76 14.69 -18.01
C PRO A 433 -12.41 13.98 -18.02
N ALA A 434 -12.15 13.22 -19.09
CA ALA A 434 -10.96 12.39 -19.29
C ALA A 434 -9.66 13.19 -19.56
N THR A 435 -9.54 14.40 -19.04
CA THR A 435 -8.42 15.31 -19.33
C THR A 435 -7.45 15.41 -18.17
N LEU A 436 -6.40 14.57 -18.22
CA LEU A 436 -5.07 15.06 -17.84
C LEU A 436 -4.37 15.37 -19.17
N ALA A 437 -4.15 16.66 -19.43
CA ALA A 437 -3.34 17.10 -20.54
C ALA A 437 -1.95 16.44 -20.47
N PRO A 438 -1.33 16.10 -21.61
CA PRO A 438 0.06 15.67 -21.58
C PRO A 438 0.90 16.81 -21.00
N ALA A 439 1.72 16.52 -20.00
CA ALA A 439 2.78 17.42 -19.63
C ALA A 439 3.72 17.52 -20.83
N THR A 440 3.74 18.69 -21.46
CA THR A 440 4.73 19.11 -22.45
C THR A 440 6.12 19.15 -21.83
#